data_ef0b8caf11c7f7f3be6c1754681788a1
#
_entry.id   ef0b8caf11c7f7f3be6c1754681788a1
#
_cell.length_a   1.000
_cell.length_b   1.000
_cell.length_c   1.000
_cell.angle_alpha   90.00
_cell.angle_beta   90.00
_cell.angle_gamma   90.00
#
_symmetry.space_group_name_H-M   'P 1'
#
loop_
_entity.id
_entity.type
_entity.pdbx_description
1 polymer ?
#
loop_
_entity_poly.entity_id
_entity_poly.type
_entity_poly.pdbx_seq_one_letter_code
_entity_poly.pdbx_strand_id
1 'polypeptide(L)'
;CSVYTSCGQCLGSKDPYCGWCSLENKCSLRGDCRDAAMDRLYWISYNSGQCTTITSVQPKELQRTTARTLSLTIENLPTFDSEFQCVFQAVGKQLVTKATRTANGVSCTTPRNDLLPLIPSNEHHFTSELSVRMQNVRTNIVSTNFSFFDCNTFTSCTECVSSPFPCDWCVNGHRCTHDTAENCRNDILVTGVNR
;
A
#
# COMPACT_ATOMS: atom_id res chain seq x y z
N CYS A 1 -10.30 -15.44 -22.62
CA CYS A 1 -9.86 -14.33 -21.74
C CYS A 1 -9.82 -14.77 -20.27
N SER A 2 -10.85 -15.46 -19.77
CA SER A 2 -11.02 -15.80 -18.34
C SER A 2 -9.92 -16.66 -17.71
N VAL A 3 -9.02 -17.22 -18.48
CA VAL A 3 -7.86 -17.98 -18.01
C VAL A 3 -6.75 -17.07 -17.45
N TYR A 4 -6.76 -15.79 -17.81
CA TYR A 4 -5.78 -14.82 -17.35
C TYR A 4 -6.29 -14.13 -16.08
N THR A 5 -5.54 -14.25 -15.00
CA THR A 5 -5.93 -13.81 -13.66
C THR A 5 -5.35 -12.45 -13.25
N SER A 6 -4.46 -11.89 -14.07
CA SER A 6 -3.89 -10.56 -13.83
C SER A 6 -3.91 -9.71 -15.10
N CYS A 7 -3.89 -8.39 -14.91
CA CYS A 7 -3.84 -7.45 -16.03
C CYS A 7 -2.60 -7.70 -16.92
N GLY A 8 -1.44 -7.92 -16.33
CA GLY A 8 -0.22 -8.22 -17.07
C GLY A 8 -0.32 -9.47 -17.95
N GLN A 9 -0.93 -10.54 -17.44
CA GLN A 9 -1.17 -11.76 -18.22
C GLN A 9 -2.20 -11.52 -19.33
N CYS A 10 -3.27 -10.79 -19.02
CA CYS A 10 -4.33 -10.47 -19.98
C CYS A 10 -3.77 -9.70 -21.18
N LEU A 11 -3.05 -8.60 -20.95
CA LEU A 11 -2.47 -7.80 -22.02
C LEU A 11 -1.29 -8.50 -22.70
N GLY A 12 -0.51 -9.26 -21.92
CA GLY A 12 0.64 -10.04 -22.41
C GLY A 12 0.26 -11.18 -23.35
N SER A 13 -0.99 -11.66 -23.30
CA SER A 13 -1.51 -12.67 -24.26
C SER A 13 -1.55 -12.16 -25.69
N LYS A 14 -1.65 -10.83 -25.87
CA LYS A 14 -1.80 -10.15 -27.16
C LYS A 14 -3.02 -10.64 -27.98
N ASP A 15 -4.01 -11.23 -27.29
CA ASP A 15 -5.26 -11.62 -27.91
C ASP A 15 -6.10 -10.37 -28.19
N PRO A 16 -6.45 -10.09 -29.47
CA PRO A 16 -7.18 -8.87 -29.83
C PRO A 16 -8.61 -8.80 -29.29
N TYR A 17 -9.16 -9.92 -28.86
CA TYR A 17 -10.51 -10.00 -28.28
C TYR A 17 -10.51 -9.84 -26.75
N CYS A 18 -9.37 -10.03 -26.10
CA CYS A 18 -9.23 -9.94 -24.65
C CYS A 18 -8.74 -8.57 -24.20
N GLY A 19 -9.33 -8.08 -23.12
CA GLY A 19 -8.89 -6.87 -22.44
C GLY A 19 -9.13 -6.96 -20.94
N TRP A 20 -8.42 -6.13 -20.22
CA TRP A 20 -8.56 -6.04 -18.77
C TRP A 20 -9.71 -5.12 -18.39
N CYS A 21 -10.71 -5.68 -17.73
CA CYS A 21 -11.82 -4.94 -17.15
C CYS A 21 -11.43 -4.42 -15.77
N SER A 22 -11.10 -3.15 -15.69
CA SER A 22 -10.53 -2.53 -14.47
C SER A 22 -11.52 -2.47 -13.31
N LEU A 23 -12.81 -2.26 -13.58
CA LEU A 23 -13.86 -2.22 -12.57
C LEU A 23 -14.13 -3.57 -11.91
N GLU A 24 -13.97 -4.64 -12.66
CA GLU A 24 -14.29 -6.00 -12.23
C GLU A 24 -13.03 -6.84 -11.98
N ASN A 25 -11.85 -6.24 -12.21
CA ASN A 25 -10.53 -6.85 -12.00
C ASN A 25 -10.41 -8.23 -12.67
N LYS A 26 -10.84 -8.32 -13.92
CA LYS A 26 -10.85 -9.57 -14.71
C LYS A 26 -10.46 -9.34 -16.17
N CYS A 27 -9.90 -10.38 -16.79
CA CYS A 27 -9.71 -10.41 -18.23
C CYS A 27 -10.99 -10.87 -18.92
N SER A 28 -11.53 -10.08 -19.85
CA SER A 28 -12.81 -10.33 -20.49
C SER A 28 -12.88 -9.81 -21.93
N LEU A 29 -13.91 -10.22 -22.63
CA LEU A 29 -14.34 -9.54 -23.84
C LEU A 29 -14.86 -8.14 -23.49
N ARG A 30 -14.79 -7.21 -24.43
CA ARG A 30 -15.26 -5.83 -24.19
C ARG A 30 -16.73 -5.76 -23.82
N GLY A 31 -17.57 -6.57 -24.47
CA GLY A 31 -19.01 -6.63 -24.21
C GLY A 31 -19.38 -7.20 -22.84
N ASP A 32 -18.47 -7.96 -22.22
CA ASP A 32 -18.67 -8.57 -20.89
C ASP A 32 -18.09 -7.72 -19.75
N CYS A 33 -17.51 -6.55 -20.07
CA CYS A 33 -16.97 -5.60 -19.10
C CYS A 33 -17.97 -4.47 -18.89
N ARG A 34 -18.39 -4.29 -17.64
CA ARG A 34 -19.32 -3.23 -17.28
C ARG A 34 -18.70 -1.85 -17.58
N ASP A 35 -19.51 -0.99 -18.17
CA ASP A 35 -19.16 0.41 -18.48
C ASP A 35 -17.90 0.58 -19.35
N ALA A 36 -17.52 -0.43 -20.13
CA ALA A 36 -16.33 -0.45 -20.98
C ALA A 36 -16.25 0.72 -22.01
N ALA A 37 -17.36 1.39 -22.27
CA ALA A 37 -17.45 2.51 -23.19
C ALA A 37 -17.33 3.88 -22.48
N MET A 38 -17.45 3.92 -21.15
CA MET A 38 -17.49 5.17 -20.37
C MET A 38 -16.12 5.83 -20.24
N ASP A 39 -15.08 5.02 -20.08
CA ASP A 39 -13.69 5.47 -20.00
C ASP A 39 -12.78 4.47 -20.69
N ARG A 40 -11.77 4.94 -21.41
CA ARG A 40 -10.77 4.11 -22.09
C ARG A 40 -10.00 3.18 -21.14
N LEU A 41 -9.91 3.53 -19.85
CA LEU A 41 -9.23 2.75 -18.83
C LEU A 41 -10.14 1.72 -18.14
N TYR A 42 -11.44 1.69 -18.45
CA TYR A 42 -12.35 0.67 -17.90
C TYR A 42 -12.18 -0.69 -18.58
N TRP A 43 -11.84 -0.69 -19.86
CA TRP A 43 -11.46 -1.90 -20.58
C TRP A 43 -10.20 -1.62 -21.40
N ILE A 44 -9.11 -2.28 -21.06
CA ILE A 44 -7.78 -2.03 -21.63
C ILE A 44 -7.36 -3.25 -22.42
N SER A 45 -7.10 -3.10 -23.72
CA SER A 45 -6.50 -4.12 -24.57
C SER A 45 -4.97 -3.91 -24.68
N TYR A 46 -4.26 -4.91 -25.20
CA TYR A 46 -2.80 -4.87 -25.31
C TYR A 46 -2.26 -3.71 -26.17
N ASN A 47 -3.08 -3.15 -27.06
CA ASN A 47 -2.73 -2.04 -27.94
C ASN A 47 -3.39 -0.71 -27.56
N SER A 48 -4.26 -0.65 -26.56
CA SER A 48 -5.02 0.55 -26.21
C SER A 48 -4.62 1.20 -24.89
N GLY A 49 -3.77 0.58 -24.10
CA GLY A 49 -3.36 1.13 -22.82
C GLY A 49 -2.45 0.21 -22.00
N GLN A 50 -2.20 0.63 -20.79
CA GLN A 50 -1.35 -0.08 -19.83
C GLN A 50 -2.13 -0.33 -18.54
N CYS A 51 -1.73 -1.36 -17.81
CA CYS A 51 -2.32 -1.72 -16.53
C CYS A 51 -2.18 -0.60 -15.50
N THR A 52 -3.19 -0.44 -14.64
CA THR A 52 -3.11 0.42 -13.47
C THR A 52 -2.04 -0.12 -12.52
N THR A 53 -1.11 0.75 -12.09
CA THR A 53 0.03 0.36 -11.26
C THR A 53 0.31 1.40 -10.20
N ILE A 54 0.53 0.96 -8.95
CA ILE A 54 1.10 1.81 -7.90
C ILE A 54 2.60 1.86 -8.10
N THR A 55 3.14 3.02 -8.43
CA THR A 55 4.57 3.22 -8.68
C THR A 55 5.34 3.62 -7.44
N SER A 56 4.69 4.29 -6.49
CA SER A 56 5.28 4.64 -5.19
C SER A 56 4.23 4.87 -4.12
N VAL A 57 4.64 4.65 -2.87
CA VAL A 57 3.89 5.00 -1.67
C VAL A 57 4.79 5.85 -0.79
N GLN A 58 4.29 7.01 -0.32
CA GLN A 58 5.01 7.89 0.59
C GLN A 58 4.20 8.15 1.86
N PRO A 59 4.77 7.93 3.05
CA PRO A 59 6.08 7.29 3.29
C PRO A 59 6.11 5.83 2.81
N LYS A 60 7.28 5.32 2.47
CA LYS A 60 7.51 3.97 1.94
C LYS A 60 7.11 2.87 2.94
N GLU A 61 7.33 3.15 4.21
CA GLU A 61 7.04 2.29 5.35
C GLU A 61 6.73 3.16 6.56
N LEU A 62 6.09 2.62 7.58
CA LEU A 62 5.65 3.42 8.71
C LEU A 62 5.82 2.69 10.04
N GLN A 63 6.23 3.46 11.05
CA GLN A 63 6.17 3.00 12.45
C GLN A 63 4.72 2.62 12.79
N ARG A 64 4.51 1.40 13.29
CA ARG A 64 3.19 0.84 13.57
C ARG A 64 2.33 1.71 14.50
N THR A 65 2.96 2.40 15.41
CA THR A 65 2.30 3.25 16.41
C THR A 65 1.97 4.67 15.93
N THR A 66 2.32 5.01 14.68
CA THR A 66 2.13 6.35 14.12
C THR A 66 1.07 6.33 13.02
N ALA A 67 -0.06 6.98 13.23
CA ALA A 67 -1.05 7.18 12.17
C ALA A 67 -0.61 8.34 11.26
N ARG A 68 -0.61 8.13 9.95
CA ARG A 68 -0.26 9.15 8.96
C ARG A 68 -1.10 9.05 7.69
N THR A 69 -1.06 10.13 6.92
CA THR A 69 -1.56 10.14 5.55
C THR A 69 -0.52 9.55 4.61
N LEU A 70 -0.94 8.58 3.80
CA LEU A 70 -0.14 8.00 2.74
C LEU A 70 -0.49 8.69 1.42
N SER A 71 0.52 8.95 0.60
CA SER A 71 0.37 9.40 -0.78
C SER A 71 0.79 8.28 -1.73
N LEU A 72 -0.15 7.78 -2.52
CA LEU A 72 0.07 6.73 -3.50
C LEU A 72 0.14 7.37 -4.89
N THR A 73 1.26 7.18 -5.58
CA THR A 73 1.38 7.51 -7.00
C THR A 73 0.91 6.32 -7.82
N ILE A 74 -0.12 6.54 -8.63
CA ILE A 74 -0.78 5.48 -9.40
C ILE A 74 -0.86 5.90 -10.86
N GLU A 75 -0.29 5.09 -11.73
CA GLU A 75 -0.38 5.28 -13.17
C GLU A 75 -1.61 4.58 -13.72
N ASN A 76 -2.19 5.18 -14.76
CA ASN A 76 -3.37 4.65 -15.48
C ASN A 76 -4.57 4.36 -14.56
N LEU A 77 -4.77 5.19 -13.54
CA LEU A 77 -5.93 5.07 -12.66
C LEU A 77 -7.18 5.60 -13.39
N PRO A 78 -8.21 4.76 -13.60
CA PRO A 78 -9.46 5.21 -14.22
C PRO A 78 -10.12 6.36 -13.46
N THR A 79 -10.92 7.15 -14.17
CA THR A 79 -11.72 8.22 -13.57
C THR A 79 -13.08 7.65 -13.16
N PHE A 80 -13.41 7.74 -11.88
CA PHE A 80 -14.69 7.27 -11.33
C PHE A 80 -15.43 8.40 -10.66
N ASP A 81 -16.76 8.33 -10.70
CA ASP A 81 -17.66 9.25 -9.98
C ASP A 81 -17.87 8.85 -8.51
N SER A 82 -17.13 7.84 -8.03
CA SER A 82 -17.21 7.31 -6.68
C SER A 82 -15.98 7.66 -5.85
N GLU A 83 -16.16 7.75 -4.54
CA GLU A 83 -15.05 7.88 -3.59
C GLU A 83 -14.18 6.61 -3.57
N PHE A 84 -12.88 6.79 -3.36
CA PHE A 84 -11.93 5.70 -3.19
C PHE A 84 -11.80 5.29 -1.73
N GLN A 85 -11.33 4.07 -1.54
CA GLN A 85 -10.90 3.52 -0.26
C GLN A 85 -9.54 2.86 -0.39
N CYS A 86 -8.71 3.00 0.65
CA CYS A 86 -7.54 2.16 0.85
C CYS A 86 -7.93 0.97 1.72
N VAL A 87 -7.45 -0.19 1.33
CA VAL A 87 -7.68 -1.46 2.03
C VAL A 87 -6.34 -2.03 2.46
N PHE A 88 -6.18 -2.25 3.76
CA PHE A 88 -4.99 -2.88 4.34
C PHE A 88 -5.34 -4.30 4.76
N GLN A 89 -4.76 -5.28 4.09
CA GLN A 89 -4.95 -6.70 4.39
C GLN A 89 -3.70 -7.26 5.07
N ALA A 90 -3.81 -7.63 6.33
CA ALA A 90 -2.71 -8.22 7.09
C ALA A 90 -3.24 -9.20 8.15
N VAL A 91 -2.55 -10.34 8.30
CA VAL A 91 -2.79 -11.35 9.36
C VAL A 91 -4.29 -11.68 9.50
N GLY A 92 -4.97 -11.93 8.38
CA GLY A 92 -6.40 -12.27 8.38
C GLY A 92 -7.37 -11.12 8.66
N LYS A 93 -6.86 -9.89 8.89
CA LYS A 93 -7.68 -8.69 9.09
C LYS A 93 -7.69 -7.83 7.83
N GLN A 94 -8.85 -7.28 7.54
CA GLN A 94 -9.02 -6.27 6.50
C GLN A 94 -9.46 -4.95 7.15
N LEU A 95 -8.64 -3.91 6.98
CA LEU A 95 -8.91 -2.58 7.50
C LEU A 95 -9.10 -1.62 6.33
N VAL A 96 -10.14 -0.82 6.39
CA VAL A 96 -10.52 0.09 5.31
C VAL A 96 -10.47 1.52 5.80
N THR A 97 -9.84 2.39 5.03
CA THR A 97 -9.79 3.83 5.28
C THR A 97 -10.28 4.62 4.08
N LYS A 98 -10.77 5.82 4.33
CA LYS A 98 -11.21 6.72 3.27
C LYS A 98 -10.00 7.19 2.44
N ALA A 99 -10.18 7.27 1.15
CA ALA A 99 -9.17 7.76 0.23
C ALA A 99 -9.72 8.85 -0.68
N THR A 100 -8.86 9.79 -1.05
CA THR A 100 -9.17 10.92 -1.91
C THR A 100 -8.26 10.90 -3.13
N ARG A 101 -8.84 11.10 -4.31
CA ARG A 101 -8.05 11.23 -5.55
C ARG A 101 -7.17 12.47 -5.50
N THR A 102 -5.94 12.32 -5.94
CA THR A 102 -4.96 13.40 -6.13
C THR A 102 -4.58 13.53 -7.60
N ALA A 103 -3.78 14.54 -7.95
CA ALA A 103 -3.30 14.71 -9.32
C ALA A 103 -2.54 13.48 -9.85
N ASN A 104 -1.80 12.79 -8.99
CA ASN A 104 -0.90 11.68 -9.36
C ASN A 104 -1.36 10.31 -8.85
N GLY A 105 -2.52 10.21 -8.23
CA GLY A 105 -3.00 8.95 -7.68
C GLY A 105 -4.05 9.13 -6.60
N VAL A 106 -3.75 8.62 -5.38
CA VAL A 106 -4.69 8.60 -4.26
C VAL A 106 -3.96 8.95 -2.97
N SER A 107 -4.62 9.66 -2.08
CA SER A 107 -4.18 9.91 -0.72
C SER A 107 -5.14 9.26 0.27
N CYS A 108 -4.63 8.53 1.25
CA CYS A 108 -5.44 7.92 2.30
C CYS A 108 -4.72 7.92 3.65
N THR A 109 -5.49 7.83 4.73
CA THR A 109 -4.93 7.68 6.08
C THR A 109 -4.64 6.20 6.38
N THR A 110 -3.61 5.95 7.18
CA THR A 110 -3.40 4.61 7.73
C THR A 110 -4.50 4.24 8.71
N PRO A 111 -4.76 2.95 8.95
CA PRO A 111 -5.66 2.51 10.01
C PRO A 111 -5.18 3.01 11.38
N ARG A 112 -6.10 3.08 12.33
CA ARG A 112 -5.79 3.37 13.74
C ARG A 112 -4.86 2.31 14.31
N ASN A 113 -3.93 2.73 15.15
CA ASN A 113 -2.89 1.88 15.74
C ASN A 113 -3.45 0.67 16.50
N ASP A 114 -4.57 0.88 17.22
CA ASP A 114 -5.25 -0.15 17.99
C ASP A 114 -5.92 -1.25 17.14
N LEU A 115 -6.17 -0.97 15.87
CA LEU A 115 -6.76 -1.91 14.93
C LEU A 115 -5.70 -2.73 14.18
N LEU A 116 -4.47 -2.21 14.07
CA LEU A 116 -3.38 -2.90 13.37
C LEU A 116 -2.95 -4.17 14.11
N PRO A 117 -2.56 -5.23 13.38
CA PRO A 117 -1.97 -6.42 13.99
C PRO A 117 -0.75 -6.08 14.84
N LEU A 118 -0.50 -6.90 15.84
CA LEU A 118 0.77 -6.85 16.58
C LEU A 118 1.89 -7.38 15.69
N ILE A 119 3.11 -6.89 15.93
CA ILE A 119 4.30 -7.46 15.31
C ILE A 119 4.45 -8.92 15.78
N PRO A 120 4.65 -9.89 14.88
CA PRO A 120 4.86 -11.27 15.26
C PRO A 120 6.09 -11.42 16.19
N SER A 121 6.07 -12.42 17.05
CA SER A 121 7.22 -12.73 17.93
C SER A 121 8.47 -12.97 17.10
N ASN A 122 9.60 -12.39 17.51
CA ASN A 122 10.89 -12.45 16.83
C ASN A 122 10.94 -11.72 15.45
N GLU A 123 9.93 -10.93 15.17
CA GLU A 123 9.89 -10.04 13.99
C GLU A 123 9.97 -8.58 14.44
N HIS A 124 10.28 -7.69 13.50
CA HIS A 124 10.36 -6.25 13.76
C HIS A 124 9.38 -5.45 12.89
N HIS A 125 8.68 -6.13 12.01
CA HIS A 125 7.69 -5.56 11.09
C HIS A 125 6.69 -6.63 10.66
N PHE A 126 5.60 -6.18 10.05
CA PHE A 126 4.75 -7.03 9.23
C PHE A 126 4.43 -6.31 7.90
N THR A 127 4.16 -7.10 6.88
CA THR A 127 3.77 -6.60 5.57
C THR A 127 2.26 -6.74 5.40
N SER A 128 1.64 -5.64 4.97
CA SER A 128 0.24 -5.57 4.59
C SER A 128 0.13 -5.46 3.07
N GLU A 129 -0.84 -6.12 2.48
CA GLU A 129 -1.27 -5.78 1.13
C GLU A 129 -2.10 -4.51 1.20
N LEU A 130 -1.62 -3.45 0.56
CA LEU A 130 -2.30 -2.16 0.42
C LEU A 130 -2.96 -2.10 -0.94
N SER A 131 -4.28 -2.02 -0.95
CA SER A 131 -5.10 -1.98 -2.15
C SER A 131 -5.91 -0.69 -2.23
N VAL A 132 -6.22 -0.28 -3.44
CA VAL A 132 -7.15 0.81 -3.73
C VAL A 132 -8.39 0.24 -4.40
N ARG A 133 -9.56 0.63 -3.93
CA ARG A 133 -10.85 0.27 -4.51
C ARG A 133 -11.83 1.43 -4.46
N MET A 134 -12.93 1.32 -5.20
CA MET A 134 -14.06 2.23 -5.06
C MET A 134 -14.90 1.86 -3.84
N GLN A 135 -15.50 2.85 -3.19
CA GLN A 135 -16.30 2.67 -1.98
C GLN A 135 -17.43 1.65 -2.13
N ASN A 136 -18.09 1.64 -3.28
CA ASN A 136 -19.26 0.79 -3.53
C ASN A 136 -18.93 -0.54 -4.22
N VAL A 137 -17.65 -0.86 -4.41
CA VAL A 137 -17.19 -2.06 -5.12
C VAL A 137 -16.21 -2.81 -4.22
N ARG A 138 -16.45 -4.10 -4.03
CA ARG A 138 -15.57 -4.95 -3.20
C ARG A 138 -14.27 -5.37 -3.89
N THR A 139 -14.17 -5.15 -5.19
CA THR A 139 -13.01 -5.54 -5.99
C THR A 139 -11.92 -4.49 -5.89
N ASN A 140 -10.71 -4.90 -5.55
CA ASN A 140 -9.54 -4.03 -5.54
C ASN A 140 -9.11 -3.72 -6.97
N ILE A 141 -8.84 -2.44 -7.27
CA ILE A 141 -8.39 -2.00 -8.60
C ILE A 141 -6.89 -2.29 -8.76
N VAL A 142 -6.12 -2.00 -7.74
CA VAL A 142 -4.66 -2.13 -7.74
C VAL A 142 -4.17 -2.39 -6.32
N SER A 143 -3.08 -3.13 -6.19
CA SER A 143 -2.48 -3.50 -4.91
C SER A 143 -0.97 -3.36 -4.93
N THR A 144 -0.39 -3.14 -3.76
CA THR A 144 1.05 -3.19 -3.52
C THR A 144 1.31 -3.64 -2.08
N ASN A 145 2.54 -4.00 -1.77
CA ASN A 145 2.94 -4.30 -0.41
C ASN A 145 3.31 -3.02 0.34
N PHE A 146 2.92 -2.94 1.60
CA PHE A 146 3.27 -1.85 2.51
C PHE A 146 3.66 -2.41 3.88
N SER A 147 4.79 -1.96 4.43
CA SER A 147 5.32 -2.50 5.68
C SER A 147 5.08 -1.55 6.85
N PHE A 148 4.64 -2.13 7.96
CA PHE A 148 4.60 -1.49 9.27
C PHE A 148 5.70 -2.09 10.14
N PHE A 149 6.61 -1.25 10.63
CA PHE A 149 7.67 -1.63 11.53
C PHE A 149 7.42 -1.13 12.95
N ASP A 150 8.13 -1.66 13.94
CA ASP A 150 8.12 -1.14 15.29
C ASP A 150 9.53 -1.13 15.88
N CYS A 151 10.10 0.06 16.02
CA CYS A 151 11.43 0.24 16.61
C CYS A 151 11.52 -0.33 18.03
N ASN A 152 10.43 -0.30 18.80
CA ASN A 152 10.43 -0.81 20.18
C ASN A 152 10.67 -2.32 20.30
N THR A 153 10.62 -3.06 19.20
CA THR A 153 10.90 -4.51 19.19
C THR A 153 12.38 -4.84 19.18
N PHE A 154 13.25 -3.88 18.88
CA PHE A 154 14.71 -4.05 18.96
C PHE A 154 15.18 -3.88 20.41
N THR A 155 15.93 -4.85 20.89
CA THR A 155 16.36 -4.92 22.30
C THR A 155 17.81 -4.53 22.54
N SER A 156 18.60 -4.35 21.47
CA SER A 156 19.99 -3.92 21.55
C SER A 156 20.27 -2.70 20.65
N CYS A 157 21.26 -1.91 21.05
CA CYS A 157 21.72 -0.75 20.28
C CYS A 157 22.13 -1.16 18.86
N THR A 158 22.94 -2.22 18.74
CA THR A 158 23.45 -2.69 17.44
C THR A 158 22.33 -3.08 16.49
N GLU A 159 21.36 -3.87 16.96
CA GLU A 159 20.21 -4.27 16.14
C GLU A 159 19.36 -3.07 15.73
N CYS A 160 19.12 -2.15 16.66
CA CYS A 160 18.34 -0.94 16.43
C CYS A 160 18.94 -0.08 15.30
N VAL A 161 20.22 0.31 15.46
CA VAL A 161 20.87 1.27 14.55
C VAL A 161 21.27 0.66 13.20
N SER A 162 21.48 -0.66 13.14
CA SER A 162 21.77 -1.37 11.90
C SER A 162 20.52 -1.89 11.17
N SER A 163 19.33 -1.67 11.76
CA SER A 163 18.07 -2.09 11.14
C SER A 163 17.82 -1.39 9.80
N PRO A 164 17.02 -1.98 8.90
CA PRO A 164 16.61 -1.31 7.66
C PRO A 164 15.63 -0.16 7.89
N PHE A 165 15.12 0.01 9.11
CA PHE A 165 14.11 1.01 9.45
C PHE A 165 14.73 2.27 10.03
N PRO A 166 14.04 3.43 9.96
CA PRO A 166 14.51 4.69 10.51
C PRO A 166 14.34 4.73 12.04
N CYS A 167 15.17 3.94 12.74
CA CYS A 167 15.19 3.82 14.19
C CYS A 167 16.49 4.36 14.76
N ASP A 168 16.40 4.95 15.95
CA ASP A 168 17.52 5.45 16.74
C ASP A 168 17.53 4.81 18.12
N TRP A 169 18.70 4.78 18.76
CA TRP A 169 18.88 4.23 20.10
C TRP A 169 19.10 5.32 21.13
N CYS A 170 18.26 5.33 22.17
CA CYS A 170 18.45 6.17 23.37
C CYS A 170 19.32 5.40 24.38
N VAL A 171 20.52 5.91 24.67
CA VAL A 171 21.52 5.18 25.47
C VAL A 171 21.08 5.05 26.93
N ASN A 172 20.73 6.16 27.60
CA ASN A 172 20.33 6.13 29.00
C ASN A 172 18.96 5.45 29.19
N GLY A 173 18.04 5.65 28.23
CA GLY A 173 16.73 5.01 28.23
C GLY A 173 16.74 3.53 27.84
N HIS A 174 17.88 3.00 27.36
CA HIS A 174 18.02 1.63 26.89
C HIS A 174 16.89 1.17 25.95
N ARG A 175 16.56 1.99 24.95
CA ARG A 175 15.46 1.68 24.03
C ARG A 175 15.72 2.16 22.60
N CYS A 176 15.17 1.41 21.68
CA CYS A 176 15.09 1.77 20.27
C CYS A 176 13.81 2.56 20.01
N THR A 177 13.88 3.64 19.25
CA THR A 177 12.71 4.49 18.98
C THR A 177 12.73 5.09 17.60
N HIS A 178 11.55 5.37 17.08
CA HIS A 178 11.31 6.18 15.89
C HIS A 178 11.16 7.68 16.24
N ASP A 179 10.66 8.00 17.43
CA ASP A 179 10.45 9.35 17.91
C ASP A 179 11.45 9.71 19.01
N THR A 180 12.56 10.32 18.58
CA THR A 180 13.64 10.75 19.47
C THR A 180 13.28 12.00 20.26
N ALA A 181 12.45 12.88 19.71
CA ALA A 181 12.05 14.11 20.36
C ALA A 181 11.21 13.85 21.62
N GLU A 182 10.36 12.83 21.57
CA GLU A 182 9.54 12.44 22.70
C GLU A 182 10.25 11.45 23.62
N ASN A 183 10.91 10.46 23.04
CA ASN A 183 11.40 9.30 23.79
C ASN A 183 12.85 9.40 24.27
N CYS A 184 13.67 10.30 23.71
CA CYS A 184 15.08 10.48 24.05
C CYS A 184 15.39 11.90 24.56
N ARG A 185 14.46 12.54 25.26
CA ARG A 185 14.69 13.89 25.81
C ARG A 185 15.87 13.87 26.79
N ASN A 186 16.86 14.73 26.53
CA ASN A 186 18.10 14.84 27.34
C ASN A 186 18.91 13.51 27.40
N ASP A 187 18.76 12.64 26.41
CA ASP A 187 19.49 11.39 26.32
C ASP A 187 20.62 11.48 25.29
N ILE A 188 21.57 10.56 25.40
CA ILE A 188 22.59 10.33 24.37
C ILE A 188 21.95 9.50 23.26
N LEU A 189 22.02 10.04 22.04
CA LEU A 189 21.41 9.42 20.88
C LEU A 189 22.45 8.75 20.00
N VAL A 190 22.20 7.48 19.62
CA VAL A 190 22.94 6.81 18.56
C VAL A 190 21.99 6.70 17.35
N THR A 191 22.34 7.43 16.29
CA THR A 191 21.51 7.51 15.09
C THR A 191 21.62 6.24 14.25
N GLY A 192 20.51 5.76 13.77
CA GLY A 192 20.43 4.61 12.87
C GLY A 192 21.00 4.93 11.48
N VAL A 193 21.52 3.90 10.81
CA VAL A 193 22.15 4.04 9.47
C VAL A 193 21.14 4.36 8.36
N ASN A 194 19.85 4.07 8.57
CA ASN A 194 18.77 4.25 7.60
C ASN A 194 17.78 5.37 7.98
N ARG A 195 18.22 6.34 8.76
CA ARG A 195 17.38 7.46 9.14
C ARG A 195 17.35 8.58 8.10
#